data_706f4af4dc7817f0d005cbf12286fd19
#
_entry.id   706f4af4dc7817f0d005cbf12286fd19
#
_cell.length_a   1.000
_cell.length_b   1.000
_cell.length_c   1.000
_cell.angle_alpha   90.00
_cell.angle_beta   90.00
_cell.angle_gamma   90.00
#
_symmetry.space_group_name_H-M   'P 1'
#
loop_
_entity.id
_entity.type
_entity.pdbx_description
1 polymer ?
#
loop_
_entity_poly.entity_id
_entity_poly.type
_entity_poly.pdbx_seq_one_letter_code
_entity_poly.pdbx_strand_id
1 'polypeptide(L)'
;MYPLADVQALTLQAGSLNLWTRRCMQDVAKLGFDTDDVGGLIRELTKQDYRDSEWCDNGNSWAACDAYTLKRLEFIEAAGKSFRIEYFLKFALGKSGKLILIVSCHTSS
;
A
#
# COMPACT_ATOMS: atom_id res chain seq x y z
N MET A 1 12.78 4.57 4.89
CA MET A 1 13.37 3.52 5.76
C MET A 1 13.69 2.26 4.96
N TYR A 2 12.72 1.70 4.25
CA TYR A 2 12.97 0.53 3.41
C TYR A 2 13.32 0.96 1.99
N PRO A 3 14.29 0.31 1.31
CA PRO A 3 14.56 0.59 -0.10
C PRO A 3 13.32 0.27 -0.93
N LEU A 4 12.77 1.26 -1.60
CA LEU A 4 11.53 1.12 -2.37
C LEU A 4 11.66 0.03 -3.45
N ALA A 5 12.79 -0.02 -4.15
CA ALA A 5 12.99 -1.01 -5.20
C ALA A 5 12.93 -2.45 -4.67
N ASP A 6 13.40 -2.68 -3.44
CA ASP A 6 13.36 -4.00 -2.82
C ASP A 6 11.92 -4.39 -2.49
N VAL A 7 11.14 -3.44 -1.96
CA VAL A 7 9.72 -3.67 -1.67
C VAL A 7 8.95 -3.94 -2.96
N GLN A 8 9.21 -3.16 -4.00
CA GLN A 8 8.55 -3.34 -5.30
C GLN A 8 8.86 -4.70 -5.91
N ALA A 9 10.10 -5.14 -5.84
CA ALA A 9 10.48 -6.47 -6.33
C ALA A 9 9.75 -7.58 -5.56
N LEU A 10 9.61 -7.41 -4.24
CA LEU A 10 8.95 -8.38 -3.39
C LEU A 10 7.46 -8.53 -3.72
N THR A 11 6.81 -7.47 -4.21
CA THR A 11 5.38 -7.54 -4.60
C THR A 11 5.12 -8.54 -5.71
N LEU A 12 6.15 -8.92 -6.48
CA LEU A 12 6.03 -9.89 -7.57
C LEU A 12 6.04 -11.33 -7.08
N GLN A 13 6.37 -11.55 -5.81
CA GLN A 13 6.38 -12.88 -5.19
C GLN A 13 4.97 -13.24 -4.72
N ALA A 14 4.48 -14.41 -5.10
CA ALA A 14 3.15 -14.87 -4.66
C ALA A 14 3.11 -14.96 -3.14
N GLY A 15 2.03 -14.43 -2.54
CA GLY A 15 1.82 -14.50 -1.10
C GLY A 15 2.71 -13.58 -0.27
N SER A 16 3.39 -12.62 -0.89
CA SER A 16 4.28 -11.70 -0.17
C SER A 16 3.57 -10.57 0.55
N LEU A 17 2.33 -10.24 0.16
CA LEU A 17 1.57 -9.15 0.79
C LEU A 17 0.62 -9.68 1.85
N ASN A 18 0.67 -9.04 3.02
CA ASN A 18 -0.21 -9.34 4.13
C ASN A 18 -0.92 -8.06 4.55
N LEU A 19 -2.25 -8.07 4.50
CA LEU A 19 -3.07 -6.96 5.02
C LEU A 19 -3.02 -7.05 6.55
N TRP A 20 -2.17 -6.26 7.16
CA TRP A 20 -1.68 -6.46 8.53
C TRP A 20 -2.64 -5.97 9.60
N THR A 21 -3.53 -5.03 9.29
CA THR A 21 -4.50 -4.50 10.24
C THR A 21 -5.91 -4.78 9.77
N ARG A 22 -6.84 -4.87 10.73
CA ARG A 22 -8.27 -5.05 10.40
C ARG A 22 -8.79 -3.90 9.55
N ARG A 23 -8.39 -2.68 9.89
CA ARG A 23 -8.82 -1.50 9.13
C ARG A 23 -8.32 -1.53 7.69
N CYS A 24 -7.08 -1.97 7.49
CA CYS A 24 -6.53 -2.13 6.14
C CYS A 24 -7.34 -3.15 5.34
N MET A 25 -7.69 -4.28 5.94
CA MET A 25 -8.54 -5.28 5.27
C MET A 25 -9.88 -4.69 4.84
N GLN A 26 -10.51 -3.91 5.71
CA GLN A 26 -11.79 -3.26 5.42
C GLN A 26 -11.66 -2.23 4.31
N ASP A 27 -10.61 -1.40 4.36
CA ASP A 27 -10.40 -0.34 3.38
C ASP A 27 -10.10 -0.92 1.99
N VAL A 28 -9.28 -1.96 1.92
CA VAL A 28 -8.97 -2.65 0.66
C VAL A 28 -10.22 -3.29 0.08
N ALA A 29 -11.05 -3.91 0.93
CA ALA A 29 -12.32 -4.49 0.48
C ALA A 29 -13.26 -3.43 -0.09
N LYS A 30 -13.32 -2.24 0.54
CA LYS A 30 -14.16 -1.13 0.04
C LYS A 30 -13.71 -0.65 -1.33
N LEU A 31 -12.42 -0.72 -1.63
CA LEU A 31 -11.89 -0.36 -2.94
C LEU A 31 -12.17 -1.44 -3.99
N GLY A 32 -12.62 -2.62 -3.58
CA GLY A 32 -12.79 -3.76 -4.47
C GLY A 32 -11.46 -4.34 -4.91
N PHE A 33 -10.40 -4.15 -4.12
CA PHE A 33 -9.05 -4.59 -4.44
C PHE A 33 -8.73 -5.92 -3.76
N ASP A 34 -7.84 -6.69 -4.37
CA ASP A 34 -7.16 -7.81 -3.75
C ASP A 34 -5.70 -7.43 -3.47
N THR A 35 -4.91 -8.38 -2.96
CA THR A 35 -3.49 -8.11 -2.66
C THR A 35 -2.67 -7.83 -3.92
N ASP A 36 -3.03 -8.41 -5.07
CA ASP A 36 -2.34 -8.13 -6.32
C ASP A 36 -2.55 -6.67 -6.75
N ASP A 37 -3.77 -6.14 -6.54
CA ASP A 37 -4.05 -4.73 -6.83
C ASP A 37 -3.22 -3.82 -5.95
N VAL A 38 -3.12 -4.13 -4.67
CA VAL A 38 -2.29 -3.35 -3.73
C VAL A 38 -0.82 -3.40 -4.16
N GLY A 39 -0.33 -4.57 -4.53
CA GLY A 39 1.04 -4.73 -5.06
C GLY A 39 1.26 -3.87 -6.30
N GLY A 40 0.26 -3.78 -7.17
CA GLY A 40 0.30 -2.93 -8.36
C GLY A 40 0.46 -1.45 -8.01
N LEU A 41 -0.25 -0.98 -6.98
CA LEU A 41 -0.09 0.40 -6.50
C LEU A 41 1.32 0.65 -5.98
N ILE A 42 1.86 -0.28 -5.20
CA ILE A 42 3.22 -0.16 -4.65
C ILE A 42 4.24 -0.07 -5.79
N ARG A 43 4.07 -0.85 -6.87
CA ARG A 43 4.99 -0.82 -8.00
C ARG A 43 4.98 0.50 -8.77
N GLU A 44 3.92 1.30 -8.65
CA GLU A 44 3.83 2.61 -9.28
C GLU A 44 4.49 3.71 -8.45
N LEU A 45 4.82 3.47 -7.18
CA LEU A 45 5.42 4.47 -6.31
C LEU A 45 6.80 4.90 -6.79
N THR A 46 7.11 6.17 -6.52
CA THR A 46 8.45 6.72 -6.72
C THR A 46 8.95 7.30 -5.41
N LYS A 47 10.23 7.62 -5.34
CA LYS A 47 10.81 8.25 -4.14
C LYS A 47 10.14 9.56 -3.78
N GLN A 48 9.59 10.27 -4.76
CA GLN A 48 8.91 11.54 -4.55
C GLN A 48 7.56 11.38 -3.85
N ASP A 49 7.00 10.17 -3.88
CA ASP A 49 5.72 9.87 -3.24
C ASP A 49 5.87 9.61 -1.74
N TYR A 50 7.10 9.46 -1.25
CA TYR A 50 7.39 9.21 0.16
C TYR A 50 6.94 10.38 1.03
N ARG A 51 6.32 10.08 2.17
CA ARG A 51 5.83 11.07 3.13
C ARG A 51 6.62 11.05 4.43
N ASP A 52 6.54 9.95 5.16
CA ASP A 52 7.23 9.82 6.44
C ASP A 52 7.33 8.35 6.85
N SER A 53 7.98 8.15 8.00
CA SER A 53 8.09 6.84 8.63
C SER A 53 7.64 6.96 10.07
N GLU A 54 6.89 5.96 10.55
CA GLU A 54 6.40 5.96 11.93
C GLU A 54 6.21 4.54 12.45
N TRP A 55 6.11 4.41 13.76
CA TRP A 55 5.75 3.15 14.38
C TRP A 55 4.26 2.92 14.28
N CYS A 56 3.87 1.70 13.89
CA CYS A 56 2.49 1.28 13.79
C CYS A 56 2.31 -0.06 14.46
N ASP A 57 1.08 -0.34 14.92
CA ASP A 57 0.76 -1.62 15.52
C ASP A 57 -0.50 -2.22 14.88
N ASN A 58 -0.69 -3.53 15.07
CA ASN A 58 -1.89 -4.24 14.64
C ASN A 58 -2.71 -4.77 15.82
N GLY A 59 -2.41 -4.28 17.03
CA GLY A 59 -2.99 -4.78 18.27
C GLY A 59 -2.16 -5.85 18.97
N ASN A 60 -1.23 -6.50 18.26
CA ASN A 60 -0.39 -7.57 18.79
C ASN A 60 1.10 -7.29 18.64
N SER A 61 1.49 -6.57 17.62
CA SER A 61 2.90 -6.32 17.29
C SER A 61 3.09 -4.91 16.77
N TRP A 62 4.34 -4.42 16.83
CA TRP A 62 4.75 -3.12 16.33
C TRP A 62 5.68 -3.27 15.14
N ALA A 63 5.61 -2.37 14.20
CA ALA A 63 6.52 -2.31 13.05
C ALA A 63 6.79 -0.86 12.68
N ALA A 64 8.01 -0.58 12.24
CA ALA A 64 8.33 0.71 11.64
C ALA A 64 7.83 0.70 10.20
N CYS A 65 7.03 1.69 9.84
CA CYS A 65 6.34 1.74 8.55
C CYS A 65 6.75 2.95 7.75
N ASP A 66 6.80 2.79 6.43
CA ASP A 66 6.97 3.90 5.50
C ASP A 66 5.61 4.26 4.90
N ALA A 67 5.32 5.54 4.84
CA ALA A 67 4.07 6.07 4.28
C ALA A 67 4.33 6.79 2.96
N TYR A 68 3.48 6.51 1.99
CA TYR A 68 3.53 7.08 0.63
C TYR A 68 2.17 7.57 0.21
N THR A 69 2.15 8.56 -0.67
CA THR A 69 0.93 9.03 -1.34
C THR A 69 1.12 8.85 -2.84
N LEU A 70 0.23 8.07 -3.47
CA LEU A 70 0.25 7.81 -4.92
C LEU A 70 -0.90 8.54 -5.58
N LYS A 71 -0.59 9.36 -6.58
CA LYS A 71 -1.60 10.04 -7.40
C LYS A 71 -1.71 9.34 -8.73
N ARG A 72 -2.93 8.88 -9.07
CA ARG A 72 -3.22 8.18 -10.32
C ARG A 72 -4.35 8.88 -11.09
N LEU A 73 -4.24 8.83 -12.41
CA LEU A 73 -5.35 9.22 -13.27
C LEU A 73 -6.11 7.94 -13.65
N GLU A 74 -7.38 7.85 -13.26
CA GLU A 74 -8.21 6.68 -13.54
C GLU A 74 -9.45 7.08 -14.32
N PHE A 75 -9.75 6.32 -15.39
CA PHE A 75 -10.95 6.51 -16.17
C PHE A 75 -12.13 5.82 -15.48
N ILE A 76 -13.19 6.56 -15.23
CA ILE A 76 -14.42 6.02 -14.63
C ILE A 76 -15.51 6.00 -15.67
N GLU A 77 -15.88 4.79 -16.11
CA GLU A 77 -16.84 4.59 -17.19
C GLU A 77 -18.20 5.23 -16.88
N ALA A 78 -18.69 5.10 -15.65
CA ALA A 78 -19.97 5.66 -15.26
C ALA A 78 -20.04 7.18 -15.43
N ALA A 79 -18.90 7.87 -15.27
CA ALA A 79 -18.80 9.32 -15.44
C ALA A 79 -18.33 9.72 -16.84
N GLY A 80 -17.81 8.77 -17.62
CA GLY A 80 -17.31 9.02 -18.97
C GLY A 80 -16.06 9.89 -19.03
N LYS A 81 -15.29 9.96 -17.94
CA LYS A 81 -14.08 10.79 -17.89
C LYS A 81 -13.09 10.25 -16.88
N SER A 82 -11.86 10.79 -16.93
CA SER A 82 -10.80 10.44 -16.00
C SER A 82 -10.80 11.35 -14.78
N PHE A 83 -10.49 10.77 -13.64
CA PHE A 83 -10.35 11.48 -12.37
C PHE A 83 -8.97 11.23 -11.80
N ARG A 84 -8.42 12.23 -11.13
CA ARG A 84 -7.19 12.05 -10.35
C ARG A 84 -7.57 11.50 -8.99
N ILE A 85 -7.07 10.30 -8.68
CA ILE A 85 -7.32 9.62 -7.40
C ILE A 85 -6.01 9.56 -6.63
N GLU A 86 -6.05 9.93 -5.36
CA GLU A 86 -4.90 9.87 -4.48
C GLU A 86 -5.07 8.72 -3.50
N TYR A 87 -4.09 7.82 -3.47
CA TYR A 87 -4.05 6.68 -2.55
C TYR A 87 -3.01 6.94 -1.48
N PHE A 88 -3.38 6.62 -0.24
CA PHE A 88 -2.45 6.60 0.87
C PHE A 88 -2.03 5.17 1.14
N LEU A 89 -0.73 4.92 1.15
CA LEU A 89 -0.15 3.59 1.35
C LEU A 89 0.85 3.66 2.50
N LYS A 90 0.71 2.73 3.44
CA LYS A 90 1.66 2.60 4.55
C LYS A 90 1.98 1.14 4.72
N PHE A 91 3.27 0.81 4.77
CA PHE A 91 3.71 -0.58 4.85
C PHE A 91 5.05 -0.72 5.53
N ALA A 92 5.35 -1.96 5.95
CA ALA A 92 6.60 -2.35 6.54
C ALA A 92 7.06 -3.66 5.93
N LEU A 93 8.36 -3.97 6.05
CA LEU A 93 8.85 -5.31 5.77
C LEU A 93 8.80 -6.13 7.05
N GLY A 94 8.34 -7.37 6.95
CA GLY A 94 8.41 -8.32 8.05
C GLY A 94 9.86 -8.65 8.38
N LYS A 95 10.09 -9.23 9.56
CA LYS A 95 11.43 -9.54 10.05
C LYS A 95 12.21 -10.47 9.13
N SER A 96 11.51 -11.37 8.42
CA SER A 96 12.17 -12.30 7.49
C SER A 96 12.63 -11.63 6.20
N GLY A 97 12.14 -10.41 5.91
CA GLY A 97 12.37 -9.75 4.62
C GLY A 97 11.60 -10.35 3.46
N LYS A 98 10.66 -11.27 3.73
CA LYS A 98 9.88 -11.98 2.69
C LYS A 98 8.43 -11.55 2.62
N LEU A 99 7.96 -10.79 3.60
CA LEU A 99 6.57 -10.31 3.67
C LEU A 99 6.53 -8.80 3.70
N ILE A 100 5.56 -8.25 2.99
CA ILE A 100 5.20 -6.84 3.07
C ILE A 100 3.95 -6.76 3.95
N LEU A 101 4.06 -6.03 5.05
CA LEU A 101 2.96 -5.82 5.97
C LEU A 101 2.25 -4.52 5.56
N ILE A 102 1.05 -4.64 4.99
CA ILE A 102 0.29 -3.47 4.57
C ILE A 102 -0.52 -2.96 5.76
N VAL A 103 -0.17 -1.78 6.24
CA VAL A 103 -0.79 -1.15 7.39
C VAL A 103 -1.98 -0.28 6.98
N SER A 104 -1.86 0.42 5.87
CA SER A 104 -2.93 1.27 5.35
C SER A 104 -2.91 1.25 3.83
N CYS A 105 -4.11 1.18 3.23
CA CYS A 105 -4.31 1.33 1.80
C CYS A 105 -5.71 1.85 1.58
N HIS A 106 -5.84 3.15 1.32
CA HIS A 106 -7.13 3.80 1.11
C HIS A 106 -6.96 5.06 0.29
N THR A 107 -8.07 5.62 -0.18
CA THR A 107 -8.04 6.93 -0.83
C THR A 107 -7.93 8.03 0.22
N SER A 108 -7.33 9.15 -0.18
CA SER A 108 -7.05 10.26 0.75
C SER A 108 -8.25 11.17 1.00
N SER A 109 -9.33 10.97 0.29
CA SER A 109 -10.52 11.82 0.47
C SER A 109 -11.61 11.13 1.26
#